data_3dbef29145302ace2de59f45e029e026
#
_entry.id   3dbef29145302ace2de59f45e029e026
#
_cell.length_a   1.000
_cell.length_b   1.000
_cell.length_c   1.000
_cell.angle_alpha   90.00
_cell.angle_beta   90.00
_cell.angle_gamma   90.00
#
_symmetry.space_group_name_H-M   'P 1'
#
loop_
_entity.id
_entity.type
_entity.pdbx_description
1 polymer ?
#
loop_
_entity_poly.entity_id
_entity_poly.type
_entity_poly.pdbx_seq_one_letter_code
_entity_poly.pdbx_strand_id
1 'polypeptide(L)'
;MSNIKLVHSGGNSVSLTTPDSNPAANRTIKFPDTNGTIATTNGITEYDAWVITSNFTTDSSSPDYMNSNWARQDLGNNLFEKIGTGMTESSGIFTFPSTGKYQINAEYAITSNSVTDGNVLGSIYATHNNSSYTMIGRAAINTSGSNRFALSIQVMIDVTDTSQIKVRLASDSSNGVIFEGQNGAMKTGIIFKRIGDT
;
A
#
# COMPACT_ATOMS: atom_id res chain seq x y z
N MET A 1 14.59 -10.47 -40.33
CA MET A 1 14.72 -10.51 -38.87
C MET A 1 14.81 -11.97 -38.44
N SER A 2 15.80 -12.32 -37.65
CA SER A 2 15.92 -13.67 -37.09
C SER A 2 15.21 -13.68 -35.72
N ASN A 3 14.31 -14.63 -35.52
CA ASN A 3 13.63 -14.83 -34.25
C ASN A 3 13.66 -16.30 -33.85
N ILE A 4 13.60 -16.57 -32.56
CA ILE A 4 13.36 -17.90 -32.03
C ILE A 4 11.89 -17.93 -31.59
N LYS A 5 11.14 -18.85 -32.17
CA LYS A 5 9.71 -19.03 -31.88
C LYS A 5 9.50 -20.33 -31.10
N LEU A 6 8.93 -20.22 -29.92
CA LEU A 6 8.49 -21.33 -29.08
C LEU A 6 6.98 -21.48 -29.22
N VAL A 7 6.51 -22.62 -29.69
CA VAL A 7 5.09 -22.90 -29.95
C VAL A 7 4.56 -23.82 -28.85
N HIS A 8 3.49 -23.42 -28.19
CA HIS A 8 2.74 -24.28 -27.28
C HIS A 8 1.90 -25.30 -28.03
N SER A 9 1.67 -26.47 -27.49
CA SER A 9 0.85 -27.52 -28.10
C SER A 9 -0.57 -27.07 -28.49
N GLY A 10 -1.12 -26.03 -27.86
CA GLY A 10 -2.39 -25.38 -28.22
C GLY A 10 -2.30 -24.35 -29.35
N GLY A 11 -1.17 -24.21 -30.05
CA GLY A 11 -1.01 -23.34 -31.19
C GLY A 11 -0.51 -21.92 -30.91
N ASN A 12 -0.61 -21.43 -29.69
CA ASN A 12 -0.06 -20.12 -29.31
C ASN A 12 1.47 -20.18 -29.19
N SER A 13 2.15 -19.04 -29.38
CA SER A 13 3.61 -19.00 -29.36
C SER A 13 4.16 -17.77 -28.66
N VAL A 14 5.36 -17.93 -28.09
CA VAL A 14 6.21 -16.84 -27.62
C VAL A 14 7.40 -16.73 -28.58
N SER A 15 7.74 -15.50 -28.97
CA SER A 15 8.86 -15.24 -29.87
C SER A 15 9.89 -14.33 -29.17
N LEU A 16 11.17 -14.69 -29.31
CA LEU A 16 12.28 -13.80 -28.97
C LEU A 16 12.70 -13.09 -30.26
N THR A 17 12.51 -11.79 -30.32
CA THR A 17 12.82 -10.97 -31.51
C THR A 17 13.86 -9.91 -31.15
N THR A 18 14.50 -9.37 -32.16
CA THR A 18 15.32 -8.16 -32.02
C THR A 18 14.40 -6.95 -31.81
N PRO A 19 14.88 -5.87 -31.13
CA PRO A 19 14.15 -4.60 -31.05
C PRO A 19 13.77 -4.07 -32.45
N ASP A 20 12.68 -3.31 -32.53
CA ASP A 20 12.20 -2.68 -33.76
C ASP A 20 13.19 -1.65 -34.32
N SER A 21 14.03 -1.07 -33.46
CA SER A 21 15.11 -0.18 -33.83
C SER A 21 16.48 -0.84 -33.64
N ASN A 22 17.48 -0.44 -34.45
CA ASN A 22 18.83 -0.95 -34.27
C ASN A 22 19.42 -0.48 -32.93
N PRO A 23 19.81 -1.41 -32.03
CA PRO A 23 20.41 -1.01 -30.77
C PRO A 23 21.77 -0.35 -30.98
N ALA A 24 22.08 0.67 -30.19
CA ALA A 24 23.34 1.42 -30.29
C ALA A 24 24.61 0.58 -30.01
N ALA A 25 24.45 -0.61 -29.44
CA ALA A 25 25.53 -1.58 -29.21
C ALA A 25 24.97 -3.00 -29.11
N ASN A 26 25.83 -4.00 -29.29
CA ASN A 26 25.47 -5.39 -29.03
C ASN A 26 25.02 -5.60 -27.59
N ARG A 27 23.93 -6.31 -27.41
CA ARG A 27 23.39 -6.66 -26.09
C ARG A 27 23.43 -8.18 -25.93
N THR A 28 23.80 -8.61 -24.73
CA THR A 28 23.83 -10.04 -24.37
C THR A 28 22.83 -10.28 -23.26
N ILE A 29 21.89 -11.21 -23.45
CA ILE A 29 21.02 -11.72 -22.42
C ILE A 29 21.62 -13.05 -21.95
N LYS A 30 22.01 -13.12 -20.67
CA LYS A 30 22.49 -14.35 -20.06
C LYS A 30 21.34 -14.99 -19.27
N PHE A 31 21.03 -16.22 -19.55
CA PHE A 31 20.13 -17.02 -18.74
C PHE A 31 20.91 -17.66 -17.57
N PRO A 32 20.34 -17.75 -16.35
CA PRO A 32 20.97 -18.45 -15.25
C PRO A 32 21.10 -19.95 -15.59
N ASP A 33 22.17 -20.58 -15.09
CA ASP A 33 22.39 -22.03 -15.22
C ASP A 33 21.60 -22.82 -14.14
N THR A 34 20.36 -22.41 -13.93
CA THR A 34 19.42 -23.02 -13.00
C THR A 34 18.02 -22.99 -13.59
N ASN A 35 17.17 -23.93 -13.17
CA ASN A 35 15.76 -23.86 -13.55
C ASN A 35 15.12 -22.59 -12.98
N GLY A 36 14.47 -21.84 -13.83
CA GLY A 36 13.82 -20.58 -13.44
C GLY A 36 12.81 -20.12 -14.49
N THR A 37 11.94 -19.22 -14.07
CA THR A 37 11.00 -18.52 -14.97
C THR A 37 11.55 -17.14 -15.29
N ILE A 38 11.56 -16.76 -16.57
CA ILE A 38 11.87 -15.38 -16.96
C ILE A 38 10.68 -14.54 -16.51
N ALA A 39 10.88 -13.71 -15.50
CA ALA A 39 9.87 -12.75 -15.10
C ALA A 39 9.78 -11.66 -16.19
N THR A 40 8.61 -11.54 -16.81
CA THR A 40 8.30 -10.47 -17.76
C THR A 40 7.73 -9.24 -17.07
N THR A 41 7.94 -9.11 -15.75
CA THR A 41 7.34 -8.03 -14.96
C THR A 41 8.00 -6.69 -15.26
N ASN A 42 7.21 -5.73 -15.69
CA ASN A 42 7.60 -4.33 -15.89
C ASN A 42 7.77 -3.59 -14.55
N GLY A 43 8.51 -4.15 -13.58
CA GLY A 43 8.73 -3.50 -12.30
C GLY A 43 7.49 -3.54 -11.37
N ILE A 44 7.15 -2.40 -10.76
CA ILE A 44 5.98 -2.28 -9.86
C ILE A 44 4.71 -2.26 -10.70
N THR A 45 3.82 -3.22 -10.51
CA THR A 45 2.56 -3.34 -11.26
C THR A 45 1.37 -2.66 -10.59
N GLU A 46 1.44 -2.47 -9.25
CA GLU A 46 0.45 -1.72 -8.47
C GLU A 46 1.18 -0.84 -7.46
N TYR A 47 0.86 0.43 -7.46
CA TYR A 47 1.25 1.41 -6.45
C TYR A 47 0.09 2.38 -6.26
N ASP A 48 -0.33 2.61 -5.02
CA ASP A 48 -1.40 3.55 -4.71
C ASP A 48 -1.16 4.19 -3.34
N ALA A 49 -1.47 5.47 -3.23
CA ALA A 49 -1.28 6.23 -1.99
C ALA A 49 -2.57 6.98 -1.64
N TRP A 50 -2.99 6.86 -0.40
CA TRP A 50 -4.21 7.46 0.13
C TRP A 50 -3.92 8.28 1.38
N VAL A 51 -4.60 9.39 1.52
CA VAL A 51 -4.46 10.32 2.65
C VAL A 51 -5.83 10.62 3.26
N ILE A 52 -5.86 10.93 4.54
CA ILE A 52 -7.03 11.59 5.12
C ILE A 52 -6.98 13.08 4.78
N THR A 53 -8.08 13.62 4.30
CA THR A 53 -8.18 15.01 3.80
C THR A 53 -8.44 16.03 4.91
N SER A 54 -8.88 15.56 6.06
CA SER A 54 -9.12 16.36 7.28
C SER A 54 -8.70 15.58 8.51
N ASN A 55 -8.50 16.29 9.62
CA ASN A 55 -8.08 15.69 10.86
C ASN A 55 -9.05 14.60 11.34
N PHE A 56 -8.49 13.51 11.83
CA PHE A 56 -9.20 12.48 12.57
C PHE A 56 -8.85 12.64 14.06
N THR A 57 -9.86 12.75 14.90
CA THR A 57 -9.69 12.88 16.36
C THR A 57 -10.21 11.62 17.02
N THR A 58 -9.38 10.98 17.83
CA THR A 58 -9.76 9.76 18.54
C THR A 58 -10.87 10.00 19.54
N ASP A 59 -11.75 9.02 19.67
CA ASP A 59 -12.74 8.93 20.74
C ASP A 59 -12.33 7.86 21.79
N SER A 60 -13.28 7.30 22.51
CA SER A 60 -13.04 6.24 23.48
C SER A 60 -13.09 4.82 22.90
N SER A 61 -13.24 4.68 21.57
CA SER A 61 -13.29 3.39 20.89
C SER A 61 -11.91 2.75 20.83
N SER A 62 -11.87 1.43 20.91
CA SER A 62 -10.61 0.67 20.76
C SER A 62 -10.91 -0.67 20.05
N PRO A 63 -10.48 -0.83 18.78
CA PRO A 63 -9.83 0.17 17.93
C PRO A 63 -10.78 1.25 17.40
N ASP A 64 -10.28 2.49 17.33
CA ASP A 64 -10.95 3.61 16.68
C ASP A 64 -10.51 3.68 15.20
N TYR A 65 -11.39 3.26 14.32
CA TYR A 65 -11.07 3.12 12.90
C TYR A 65 -11.21 4.43 12.14
N MET A 66 -10.21 4.76 11.32
CA MET A 66 -10.23 5.91 10.41
C MET A 66 -11.14 5.63 9.20
N ASN A 67 -12.43 5.80 9.36
CA ASN A 67 -13.47 5.34 8.43
C ASN A 67 -14.01 6.41 7.48
N SER A 68 -13.43 7.61 7.45
CA SER A 68 -13.91 8.72 6.63
C SER A 68 -12.78 9.66 6.18
N ASN A 69 -13.12 10.57 5.26
CA ASN A 69 -12.24 11.60 4.72
C ASN A 69 -11.03 11.07 3.94
N TRP A 70 -11.14 9.90 3.35
CA TRP A 70 -10.09 9.34 2.51
C TRP A 70 -10.15 9.88 1.08
N ALA A 71 -8.99 10.23 0.54
CA ALA A 71 -8.82 10.50 -0.89
C ALA A 71 -7.47 9.97 -1.36
N ARG A 72 -7.36 9.67 -2.66
CA ARG A 72 -6.05 9.41 -3.25
C ARG A 72 -5.16 10.61 -3.09
N GLN A 73 -3.89 10.36 -2.82
CA GLN A 73 -2.91 11.42 -2.80
C GLN A 73 -2.81 12.05 -4.19
N ASP A 74 -3.32 13.26 -4.33
CA ASP A 74 -3.31 14.02 -5.58
C ASP A 74 -3.24 15.50 -5.27
N LEU A 75 -2.19 16.15 -5.75
CA LEU A 75 -2.02 17.61 -5.64
C LEU A 75 -2.57 18.35 -6.88
N GLY A 76 -3.25 17.66 -7.79
CA GLY A 76 -3.83 18.25 -8.99
C GLY A 76 -2.83 18.74 -10.04
N ASN A 77 -1.57 18.32 -9.96
CA ASN A 77 -0.48 18.76 -10.82
C ASN A 77 0.32 17.62 -11.46
N ASN A 78 -0.25 16.43 -11.50
CA ASN A 78 0.36 15.19 -12.04
C ASN A 78 1.69 14.79 -11.37
N LEU A 79 1.94 15.24 -10.14
CA LEU A 79 3.13 14.82 -9.38
C LEU A 79 2.94 13.45 -8.71
N PHE A 80 1.70 13.02 -8.53
CA PHE A 80 1.36 11.75 -7.94
C PHE A 80 0.33 11.02 -8.82
N GLU A 81 0.75 9.89 -9.35
CA GLU A 81 -0.14 8.99 -10.07
C GLU A 81 -0.03 7.59 -9.48
N LYS A 82 -1.16 6.90 -9.40
CA LYS A 82 -1.15 5.47 -9.10
C LYS A 82 -0.56 4.70 -10.28
N ILE A 83 0.06 3.56 -9.99
CA ILE A 83 0.44 2.58 -11.01
C ILE A 83 -0.58 1.45 -10.95
N GLY A 84 -1.04 1.01 -12.11
CA GLY A 84 -2.04 -0.05 -12.23
C GLY A 84 -3.46 0.39 -11.91
N THR A 85 -4.28 -0.54 -11.45
CA THR A 85 -5.70 -0.29 -11.11
C THR A 85 -5.86 0.55 -9.84
N GLY A 86 -4.99 0.31 -8.87
CA GLY A 86 -5.04 0.92 -7.55
C GLY A 86 -6.10 0.32 -6.64
N MET A 87 -6.05 0.69 -5.38
CA MET A 87 -6.98 0.23 -4.34
C MET A 87 -8.37 0.82 -4.53
N THR A 88 -9.39 0.11 -4.06
CA THR A 88 -10.73 0.68 -3.86
C THR A 88 -10.93 0.95 -2.37
N GLU A 89 -11.38 2.15 -2.04
CA GLU A 89 -11.67 2.57 -0.66
C GLU A 89 -13.17 2.73 -0.45
N SER A 90 -13.67 2.25 0.68
CA SER A 90 -15.03 2.49 1.14
C SER A 90 -15.07 2.45 2.67
N SER A 91 -15.45 3.56 3.29
CA SER A 91 -15.56 3.69 4.75
C SER A 91 -14.29 3.28 5.50
N GLY A 92 -13.13 3.71 5.00
CA GLY A 92 -11.81 3.41 5.56
C GLY A 92 -11.32 1.99 5.31
N ILE A 93 -12.03 1.20 4.51
CA ILE A 93 -11.66 -0.16 4.14
C ILE A 93 -11.07 -0.17 2.74
N PHE A 94 -9.85 -0.66 2.62
CA PHE A 94 -9.11 -0.78 1.36
C PHE A 94 -9.21 -2.21 0.82
N THR A 95 -9.67 -2.32 -0.42
CA THR A 95 -9.77 -3.58 -1.17
C THR A 95 -8.69 -3.62 -2.25
N PHE A 96 -7.98 -4.73 -2.35
CA PHE A 96 -6.90 -4.92 -3.32
C PHE A 96 -7.43 -5.17 -4.73
N PRO A 97 -6.79 -4.62 -5.78
CA PRO A 97 -7.22 -4.82 -7.17
C PRO A 97 -6.89 -6.21 -7.71
N SER A 98 -5.87 -6.85 -7.17
CA SER A 98 -5.39 -8.17 -7.62
C SER A 98 -4.76 -8.95 -6.47
N THR A 99 -4.64 -10.25 -6.63
CA THR A 99 -3.85 -11.11 -5.74
C THR A 99 -2.37 -10.79 -5.86
N GLY A 100 -1.58 -11.11 -4.84
CA GLY A 100 -0.14 -10.89 -4.81
C GLY A 100 0.38 -10.48 -3.44
N LYS A 101 1.68 -10.33 -3.33
CA LYS A 101 2.36 -9.85 -2.12
C LYS A 101 2.43 -8.32 -2.15
N TYR A 102 1.87 -7.70 -1.13
CA TYR A 102 1.85 -6.25 -0.99
C TYR A 102 2.66 -5.79 0.21
N GLN A 103 3.51 -4.81 -0.03
CA GLN A 103 4.08 -3.98 1.02
C GLN A 103 3.10 -2.84 1.30
N ILE A 104 2.80 -2.62 2.57
CA ILE A 104 1.90 -1.58 3.06
C ILE A 104 2.67 -0.70 4.02
N ASN A 105 2.66 0.61 3.77
CA ASN A 105 3.23 1.60 4.66
C ASN A 105 2.12 2.52 5.15
N ALA A 106 1.99 2.68 6.47
CA ALA A 106 1.11 3.65 7.09
C ALA A 106 1.94 4.75 7.74
N GLU A 107 1.58 5.99 7.46
CA GLU A 107 2.21 7.18 8.02
C GLU A 107 1.18 7.93 8.87
N TYR A 108 1.59 8.40 10.04
CA TYR A 108 0.74 9.11 10.98
C TYR A 108 1.44 10.38 11.44
N ALA A 109 0.95 11.54 11.02
CA ALA A 109 1.31 12.83 11.61
C ALA A 109 0.31 13.13 12.72
N ILE A 110 0.80 13.36 13.93
CA ILE A 110 -0.01 13.37 15.13
C ILE A 110 0.22 14.65 15.91
N THR A 111 -0.87 15.24 16.38
CA THR A 111 -0.87 16.31 17.38
C THR A 111 -1.64 15.83 18.61
N SER A 112 -0.98 15.79 19.75
CA SER A 112 -1.66 15.58 21.01
C SER A 112 -2.02 16.92 21.64
N ASN A 113 -3.31 17.17 21.87
CA ASN A 113 -3.78 18.35 22.60
C ASN A 113 -4.09 17.96 24.04
N SER A 114 -3.15 18.27 24.95
CA SER A 114 -3.36 18.09 26.41
C SER A 114 -3.70 16.65 26.83
N VAL A 115 -3.15 15.66 26.16
CA VAL A 115 -3.29 14.27 26.60
C VAL A 115 -2.47 14.11 27.88
N THR A 116 -3.14 13.84 28.97
CA THR A 116 -2.50 13.50 30.26
C THR A 116 -2.04 12.06 30.19
N ASP A 117 -0.73 11.87 30.14
CA ASP A 117 -0.05 10.55 30.19
C ASP A 117 -0.76 9.45 29.38
N GLY A 118 -0.62 9.52 28.05
CA GLY A 118 -1.28 8.58 27.17
C GLY A 118 -0.37 7.92 26.15
N ASN A 119 -0.68 6.67 25.83
CA ASN A 119 -0.16 6.01 24.67
C ASN A 119 -0.83 6.59 23.43
N VAL A 120 -0.04 7.03 22.47
CA VAL A 120 -0.50 7.35 21.13
C VAL A 120 -0.11 6.22 20.21
N LEU A 121 -1.10 5.64 19.57
CA LEU A 121 -0.99 4.38 18.85
C LEU A 121 -1.54 4.54 17.43
N GLY A 122 -0.71 4.29 16.43
CA GLY A 122 -1.15 4.04 15.05
C GLY A 122 -1.12 2.55 14.76
N SER A 123 -2.12 2.02 14.09
CA SER A 123 -2.25 0.58 13.85
C SER A 123 -2.79 0.27 12.47
N ILE A 124 -2.29 -0.81 11.87
CA ILE A 124 -2.82 -1.41 10.64
C ILE A 124 -3.57 -2.67 11.03
N TYR A 125 -4.81 -2.78 10.59
CA TYR A 125 -5.66 -3.95 10.74
C TYR A 125 -5.94 -4.60 9.39
N ALA A 126 -5.96 -5.93 9.36
CA ALA A 126 -6.33 -6.70 8.18
C ALA A 126 -7.39 -7.75 8.50
N THR A 127 -8.17 -8.12 7.50
CA THR A 127 -9.08 -9.26 7.55
C THR A 127 -8.70 -10.28 6.49
N HIS A 128 -8.96 -11.56 6.77
CA HIS A 128 -8.83 -12.68 5.83
C HIS A 128 -10.17 -13.31 5.47
N ASN A 129 -11.26 -12.82 6.03
CA ASN A 129 -12.62 -13.36 5.87
C ASN A 129 -13.68 -12.27 5.63
N ASN A 130 -13.24 -11.05 5.26
CA ASN A 130 -14.09 -9.87 5.05
C ASN A 130 -15.01 -9.52 6.23
N SER A 131 -14.68 -9.94 7.45
CA SER A 131 -15.52 -9.76 8.64
C SER A 131 -14.68 -9.35 9.85
N SER A 132 -13.85 -10.26 10.37
CA SER A 132 -13.06 -10.02 11.58
C SER A 132 -11.71 -9.41 11.24
N TYR A 133 -11.39 -8.29 11.85
CA TYR A 133 -10.12 -7.60 11.67
C TYR A 133 -9.16 -7.91 12.80
N THR A 134 -7.91 -8.20 12.44
CA THR A 134 -6.80 -8.44 13.36
C THR A 134 -5.72 -7.39 13.12
N MET A 135 -5.14 -6.87 14.17
CA MET A 135 -4.00 -5.96 14.08
C MET A 135 -2.77 -6.71 13.54
N ILE A 136 -2.19 -6.18 12.47
CA ILE A 136 -1.01 -6.75 11.81
C ILE A 136 0.24 -5.88 11.95
N GLY A 137 0.07 -4.63 12.39
CA GLY A 137 1.17 -3.72 12.66
C GLY A 137 0.74 -2.59 13.59
N ARG A 138 1.67 -2.15 14.46
CA ARG A 138 1.45 -1.05 15.40
C ARG A 138 2.75 -0.30 15.64
N ALA A 139 2.63 1.02 15.74
CA ALA A 139 3.64 1.89 16.31
C ALA A 139 3.04 2.68 17.46
N ALA A 140 3.83 2.95 18.47
CA ALA A 140 3.39 3.59 19.70
C ALA A 140 4.41 4.60 20.21
N ILE A 141 3.92 5.66 20.84
CA ILE A 141 4.71 6.60 21.59
C ILE A 141 3.96 7.03 22.86
N ASN A 142 4.67 7.16 23.97
CA ASN A 142 4.14 7.77 25.16
C ASN A 142 4.37 9.28 25.12
N THR A 143 3.34 10.04 25.42
CA THR A 143 3.43 11.50 25.48
C THR A 143 2.67 12.06 26.67
N SER A 144 3.15 13.18 27.17
CA SER A 144 2.46 14.04 28.13
C SER A 144 2.45 15.47 27.60
N GLY A 145 1.30 16.14 27.69
CA GLY A 145 1.12 17.51 27.20
C GLY A 145 0.87 17.62 25.69
N SER A 146 1.06 18.82 25.16
CA SER A 146 0.82 19.12 23.74
C SER A 146 2.09 18.94 22.94
N ASN A 147 2.15 17.92 22.10
CA ASN A 147 3.30 17.57 21.29
C ASN A 147 2.89 17.20 19.85
N ARG A 148 3.85 17.32 18.92
CA ARG A 148 3.75 16.84 17.55
C ARG A 148 4.78 15.76 17.31
N PHE A 149 4.38 14.69 16.66
CA PHE A 149 5.25 13.59 16.29
C PHE A 149 4.69 12.83 15.08
N ALA A 150 5.50 11.95 14.54
CA ALA A 150 5.10 11.06 13.46
C ALA A 150 5.39 9.61 13.85
N LEU A 151 4.52 8.71 13.39
CA LEU A 151 4.72 7.27 13.47
C LEU A 151 4.66 6.70 12.06
N SER A 152 5.49 5.69 11.81
CA SER A 152 5.48 4.95 10.55
C SER A 152 5.43 3.46 10.83
N ILE A 153 4.63 2.73 10.04
CA ILE A 153 4.49 1.28 10.15
C ILE A 153 4.62 0.70 8.76
N GLN A 154 5.45 -0.32 8.62
CA GLN A 154 5.55 -1.11 7.40
C GLN A 154 5.21 -2.56 7.70
N VAL A 155 4.33 -3.14 6.89
CA VAL A 155 3.98 -4.56 6.93
C VAL A 155 3.98 -5.14 5.53
N MET A 156 4.01 -6.45 5.45
CA MET A 156 3.83 -7.21 4.21
C MET A 156 2.65 -8.16 4.38
N ILE A 157 1.80 -8.25 3.34
CA ILE A 157 0.63 -9.12 3.32
C ILE A 157 0.59 -9.91 2.01
N ASP A 158 0.19 -11.17 2.09
CA ASP A 158 -0.07 -12.01 0.92
C ASP A 158 -1.57 -12.04 0.64
N VAL A 159 -1.97 -11.41 -0.46
CA VAL A 159 -3.36 -11.27 -0.88
C VAL A 159 -3.70 -12.42 -1.81
N THR A 160 -4.23 -13.49 -1.25
CA THR A 160 -4.66 -14.69 -2.00
C THR A 160 -6.09 -14.61 -2.50
N ASP A 161 -6.93 -13.76 -1.89
CA ASP A 161 -8.33 -13.52 -2.26
C ASP A 161 -8.72 -12.07 -1.99
N THR A 162 -8.93 -11.30 -3.07
CA THR A 162 -9.29 -9.86 -2.98
C THR A 162 -10.69 -9.61 -2.43
N SER A 163 -11.58 -10.60 -2.46
CA SER A 163 -12.92 -10.48 -1.87
C SER A 163 -12.90 -10.58 -0.34
N GLN A 164 -11.94 -11.30 0.21
CA GLN A 164 -11.84 -11.61 1.63
C GLN A 164 -10.78 -10.77 2.36
N ILE A 165 -9.64 -10.52 1.71
CA ILE A 165 -8.50 -9.83 2.33
C ILE A 165 -8.63 -8.34 2.11
N LYS A 166 -8.70 -7.59 3.20
CA LYS A 166 -8.83 -6.12 3.21
C LYS A 166 -8.03 -5.53 4.35
N VAL A 167 -7.75 -4.23 4.25
CA VAL A 167 -6.93 -3.49 5.22
C VAL A 167 -7.63 -2.20 5.61
N ARG A 168 -7.41 -1.76 6.84
CA ARG A 168 -7.84 -0.46 7.35
C ARG A 168 -6.88 0.08 8.39
N LEU A 169 -6.88 1.40 8.58
CA LEU A 169 -6.12 2.06 9.65
C LEU A 169 -7.00 2.30 10.87
N ALA A 170 -6.35 2.27 12.02
CA ALA A 170 -6.98 2.58 13.29
C ALA A 170 -6.00 3.25 14.26
N SER A 171 -6.56 3.83 15.29
CA SER A 171 -5.86 4.22 16.52
C SER A 171 -6.46 3.46 17.71
N ASP A 172 -5.60 3.09 18.65
CA ASP A 172 -6.01 2.65 20.00
C ASP A 172 -5.50 3.66 21.04
N SER A 173 -5.42 4.93 20.67
CA SER A 173 -4.94 6.02 21.49
C SER A 173 -5.98 6.45 22.52
N SER A 174 -5.52 7.21 23.52
CA SER A 174 -6.42 7.93 24.40
C SER A 174 -7.31 8.91 23.63
N ASN A 175 -8.46 9.27 24.20
CA ASN A 175 -9.40 10.24 23.63
C ASN A 175 -8.71 11.60 23.37
N GLY A 176 -9.04 12.24 22.25
CA GLY A 176 -8.59 13.59 21.90
C GLY A 176 -7.24 13.67 21.19
N VAL A 177 -6.63 12.56 20.81
CA VAL A 177 -5.45 12.55 19.93
C VAL A 177 -5.88 12.88 18.49
N ILE A 178 -5.18 13.81 17.86
CA ILE A 178 -5.47 14.27 16.51
C ILE A 178 -4.46 13.66 15.54
N PHE A 179 -4.95 12.91 14.58
CA PHE A 179 -4.20 12.50 13.41
C PHE A 179 -4.43 13.54 12.31
N GLU A 180 -3.37 14.23 11.92
CA GLU A 180 -3.46 15.36 11.00
C GLU A 180 -3.79 14.89 9.59
N GLY A 181 -4.85 15.45 9.01
CA GLY A 181 -5.23 15.28 7.61
C GLY A 181 -4.90 16.49 6.77
N GLN A 182 -4.64 16.25 5.49
CA GLN A 182 -4.47 17.31 4.50
C GLN A 182 -4.78 16.77 3.12
N ASN A 183 -5.65 17.48 2.39
CA ASN A 183 -5.93 17.09 1.00
C ASN A 183 -4.65 17.14 0.16
N GLY A 184 -4.40 16.07 -0.60
CA GLY A 184 -3.29 15.94 -1.52
C GLY A 184 -1.90 15.70 -0.89
N ALA A 185 -1.68 15.99 0.39
CA ALA A 185 -0.39 15.83 1.04
C ALA A 185 -0.38 14.65 2.02
N MET A 186 0.70 13.86 1.98
CA MET A 186 0.91 12.76 2.92
C MET A 186 1.28 13.29 4.30
N LYS A 187 0.27 13.42 5.18
CA LYS A 187 0.44 13.59 6.63
C LYS A 187 0.07 12.30 7.34
N THR A 188 -1.22 11.97 7.37
CA THR A 188 -1.69 10.66 7.78
C THR A 188 -2.26 9.97 6.56
N GLY A 189 -1.80 8.75 6.30
CA GLY A 189 -2.19 8.02 5.12
C GLY A 189 -1.62 6.62 5.02
N ILE A 190 -1.87 5.98 3.89
CA ILE A 190 -1.46 4.61 3.62
C ILE A 190 -0.99 4.46 2.18
N ILE A 191 0.09 3.72 1.99
CA ILE A 191 0.70 3.43 0.70
C ILE A 191 0.68 1.92 0.48
N PHE A 192 0.26 1.51 -0.69
CA PHE A 192 0.23 0.13 -1.14
C PHE A 192 1.17 -0.06 -2.32
N LYS A 193 1.98 -1.11 -2.28
CA LYS A 193 2.91 -1.47 -3.34
C LYS A 193 2.91 -2.97 -3.55
N ARG A 194 2.50 -3.44 -4.72
CA ARG A 194 2.62 -4.85 -5.07
C ARG A 194 4.06 -5.18 -5.42
N ILE A 195 4.62 -6.18 -4.77
CA ILE A 195 6.04 -6.54 -4.88
C ILE A 195 6.26 -7.92 -5.51
N GLY A 196 5.21 -8.70 -5.70
CA GLY A 196 5.30 -10.02 -6.30
C GLY A 196 3.99 -10.76 -6.38
N ASP A 197 4.02 -11.96 -6.92
CA ASP A 197 2.90 -12.88 -6.98
C ASP A 197 2.73 -13.64 -5.65
N THR A 198 1.55 -14.24 -5.43
CA THR A 198 1.22 -15.09 -4.28
C THR A 198 1.98 -16.42 -4.35
#